data_57e26b199793f7c9f390e23955a57138
#
_entry.id   57e26b199793f7c9f390e23955a57138
#
_cell.length_a   1.000
_cell.length_b   1.000
_cell.length_c   1.000
_cell.angle_alpha   90.00
_cell.angle_beta   90.00
_cell.angle_gamma   90.00
#
_symmetry.space_group_name_H-M   'P 1'
#
loop_
_entity.id
_entity.type
_entity.pdbx_description
1 polymer ?
#
loop_
_entity_poly.entity_id
_entity_poly.type
_entity_poly.pdbx_seq_one_letter_code
_entity_poly.pdbx_strand_id
1 'polypeptide(L)'
;AAYEKVGAQWQTLVEPSVCKPEAVPVLLGAGWTGVGSGWQAYPEALAAVYSGQLLATQADCLPSAMAILALTQADFAAGQALPAGTAMPIYVRNRVALKTAERELGKSL
;
A
#
# COMPACT_ATOMS: atom_id res chain seq x y z
N ALA A 1 1.34 -3.29 0.02
CA ALA A 1 1.75 -3.31 1.43
C ALA A 1 0.76 -4.14 2.27
N ALA A 2 1.25 -4.70 3.37
CA ALA A 2 0.39 -5.34 4.37
C ALA A 2 0.82 -4.94 5.77
N TYR A 3 -0.16 -4.67 6.61
CA TYR A 3 0.05 -4.20 7.97
C TYR A 3 -0.79 -5.01 8.95
N GLU A 4 -0.25 -5.25 10.12
CA GLU A 4 -0.96 -5.90 11.23
C GLU A 4 -1.01 -4.97 12.43
N LYS A 5 -2.17 -4.90 13.08
CA LYS A 5 -2.32 -4.12 14.30
C LYS A 5 -2.01 -5.00 15.51
N VAL A 6 -0.98 -4.63 16.25
CA VAL A 6 -0.58 -5.30 17.50
C VAL A 6 -0.72 -4.30 18.65
N GLY A 7 -1.73 -4.50 19.49
CA GLY A 7 -2.08 -3.51 20.51
C GLY A 7 -2.52 -2.19 19.90
N ALA A 8 -1.84 -1.09 20.24
CA ALA A 8 -2.11 0.26 19.71
C ALA A 8 -1.26 0.62 18.48
N GLN A 9 -0.35 -0.27 18.06
CA GLN A 9 0.61 0.02 17.00
C GLN A 9 0.35 -0.83 15.75
N TRP A 10 0.73 -0.29 14.58
CA TRP A 10 0.73 -0.99 13.31
C TRP A 10 2.13 -1.48 12.97
N GLN A 11 2.24 -2.75 12.62
CA GLN A 11 3.48 -3.37 12.14
C GLN A 11 3.39 -3.61 10.65
N THR A 12 4.45 -3.27 9.92
CA THR A 12 4.56 -3.55 8.50
C THR A 12 5.02 -4.99 8.31
N LEU A 13 4.17 -5.83 7.70
CA LEU A 13 4.52 -7.20 7.34
C LEU A 13 5.02 -7.31 5.91
N VAL A 14 4.49 -6.47 5.01
CA VAL A 14 4.93 -6.35 3.62
C VAL A 14 5.09 -4.89 3.29
N GLU A 15 6.31 -4.51 2.93
CA GLU A 15 6.63 -3.15 2.54
C GLU A 15 5.86 -2.68 1.29
N PRO A 16 5.58 -1.39 1.16
CA PRO A 16 4.95 -0.83 -0.02
C PRO A 16 5.71 -1.17 -1.30
N SER A 17 5.01 -1.76 -2.27
CA SER A 17 5.58 -2.13 -3.57
C SER A 17 4.55 -2.00 -4.68
N VAL A 18 5.03 -1.93 -5.92
CA VAL A 18 4.19 -1.96 -7.13
C VAL A 18 4.40 -3.27 -7.85
N CYS A 19 3.34 -4.01 -8.08
CA CYS A 19 3.34 -5.29 -8.76
C CYS A 19 2.03 -5.48 -9.55
N LYS A 20 2.01 -6.48 -10.41
CA LYS A 20 0.75 -6.90 -11.05
C LYS A 20 -0.18 -7.55 -10.02
N PRO A 21 -1.51 -7.49 -10.22
CA PRO A 21 -2.46 -8.07 -9.26
C PRO A 21 -2.23 -9.55 -8.96
N GLU A 22 -1.78 -10.31 -9.94
CA GLU A 22 -1.51 -11.74 -9.80
C GLU A 22 -0.18 -12.05 -9.08
N ALA A 23 0.69 -11.04 -8.97
CA ALA A 23 2.01 -11.13 -8.37
C ALA A 23 2.12 -10.42 -7.00
N VAL A 24 0.99 -10.16 -6.36
CA VAL A 24 0.98 -9.56 -5.02
C VAL A 24 1.62 -10.49 -4.00
N PRO A 25 2.31 -9.95 -2.98
CA PRO A 25 2.98 -10.75 -1.97
C PRO A 25 2.04 -11.71 -1.25
N VAL A 26 2.53 -12.90 -0.97
CA VAL A 26 1.81 -13.91 -0.18
C VAL A 26 1.69 -13.44 1.27
N LEU A 27 0.51 -13.62 1.85
CA LEU A 27 0.25 -13.37 3.26
C LEU A 27 0.05 -14.70 4.00
N LEU A 28 0.39 -14.72 5.26
CA LEU A 28 0.12 -15.84 6.15
C LEU A 28 -1.16 -15.59 6.95
N GLY A 29 -1.84 -16.68 7.31
CA GLY A 29 -3.04 -16.62 8.15
C GLY A 29 -4.29 -16.17 7.39
N ALA A 30 -5.33 -15.84 8.16
CA ALA A 30 -6.64 -15.42 7.68
C ALA A 30 -7.13 -14.19 8.48
N GLY A 31 -8.30 -13.66 8.12
CA GLY A 31 -8.87 -12.50 8.78
C GLY A 31 -8.36 -11.16 8.25
N TRP A 32 -7.79 -11.15 7.06
CA TRP A 32 -7.31 -9.94 6.39
C TRP A 32 -8.44 -9.10 5.83
N THR A 33 -8.29 -7.79 5.90
CA THR A 33 -9.17 -6.83 5.20
C THR A 33 -8.41 -6.18 4.06
N GLY A 34 -8.93 -6.34 2.84
CA GLY A 34 -8.42 -5.65 1.66
C GLY A 34 -8.93 -4.21 1.61
N VAL A 35 -8.03 -3.24 1.45
CA VAL A 35 -8.38 -1.82 1.50
C VAL A 35 -7.84 -1.08 0.27
N GLY A 36 -8.62 -0.16 -0.26
CA GLY A 36 -8.21 0.76 -1.32
C GLY A 36 -8.71 0.40 -2.72
N SER A 37 -8.53 1.34 -3.64
CA SER A 37 -9.07 1.29 -5.01
C SER A 37 -8.55 0.15 -5.89
N GLY A 38 -7.42 -0.48 -5.53
CA GLY A 38 -6.94 -1.68 -6.20
C GLY A 38 -7.95 -2.84 -6.15
N TRP A 39 -8.70 -2.94 -5.07
CA TRP A 39 -9.76 -3.93 -4.90
C TRP A 39 -10.99 -3.66 -5.78
N GLN A 40 -11.21 -2.40 -6.17
CA GLN A 40 -12.22 -2.06 -7.16
C GLN A 40 -11.75 -2.34 -8.59
N ALA A 41 -10.48 -2.07 -8.87
CA ALA A 41 -9.91 -2.22 -10.21
C ALA A 41 -9.65 -3.69 -10.59
N TYR A 42 -9.24 -4.52 -9.61
CA TYR A 42 -8.82 -5.92 -9.83
C TYR A 42 -9.43 -6.89 -8.80
N PRO A 43 -10.76 -6.88 -8.61
CA PRO A 43 -11.38 -7.63 -7.52
C PRO A 43 -11.17 -9.14 -7.66
N GLU A 44 -11.31 -9.71 -8.86
CA GLU A 44 -11.20 -11.14 -9.10
C GLU A 44 -9.76 -11.65 -8.93
N ALA A 45 -8.78 -10.93 -9.49
CA ALA A 45 -7.38 -11.31 -9.41
C ALA A 45 -6.87 -11.29 -7.96
N LEU A 46 -7.19 -10.24 -7.21
CA LEU A 46 -6.80 -10.12 -5.81
C LEU A 46 -7.53 -11.14 -4.92
N ALA A 47 -8.82 -11.36 -5.14
CA ALA A 47 -9.58 -12.36 -4.39
C ALA A 47 -9.08 -13.78 -4.66
N ALA A 48 -8.63 -14.08 -5.87
CA ALA A 48 -8.04 -15.38 -6.20
C ALA A 48 -6.73 -15.63 -5.45
N VAL A 49 -5.84 -14.63 -5.38
CA VAL A 49 -4.57 -14.77 -4.65
C VAL A 49 -4.80 -14.94 -3.16
N TYR A 50 -5.72 -14.18 -2.57
CA TYR A 50 -6.00 -14.21 -1.12
C TYR A 50 -7.24 -15.05 -0.76
N SER A 51 -7.55 -16.06 -1.57
CA SER A 51 -8.67 -16.96 -1.34
C SER A 51 -8.61 -17.61 0.06
N GLY A 52 -9.71 -17.53 0.80
CA GLY A 52 -9.80 -18.06 2.16
C GLY A 52 -9.09 -17.24 3.24
N GLN A 53 -8.41 -16.15 2.88
CA GLN A 53 -7.70 -15.29 3.83
C GLN A 53 -8.45 -13.99 4.14
N LEU A 54 -9.34 -13.55 3.26
CA LEU A 54 -10.07 -12.30 3.40
C LEU A 54 -11.27 -12.42 4.32
N LEU A 55 -11.38 -11.50 5.28
CA LEU A 55 -12.56 -11.26 6.08
C LEU A 55 -13.51 -10.27 5.38
N ALA A 56 -12.97 -9.22 4.79
CA ALA A 56 -13.72 -8.16 4.11
C ALA A 56 -12.85 -7.42 3.09
N THR A 57 -13.50 -6.63 2.24
CA THR A 57 -12.86 -5.65 1.35
C THR A 57 -13.52 -4.29 1.49
N GLN A 58 -12.73 -3.22 1.47
CA GLN A 58 -13.15 -1.82 1.52
C GLN A 58 -12.50 -1.07 0.36
N ALA A 59 -13.05 -1.26 -0.82
CA ALA A 59 -12.48 -0.75 -2.08
C ALA A 59 -12.57 0.77 -2.22
N ASP A 60 -13.54 1.39 -1.58
CA ASP A 60 -13.79 2.84 -1.56
C ASP A 60 -13.03 3.61 -0.47
N CYS A 61 -12.26 2.90 0.36
CA CYS A 61 -11.46 3.52 1.40
C CYS A 61 -10.23 4.21 0.81
N LEU A 62 -10.16 5.51 0.91
CA LEU A 62 -9.06 6.34 0.42
C LEU A 62 -8.26 6.93 1.58
N PRO A 63 -6.96 7.25 1.37
CA PRO A 63 -6.17 7.98 2.35
C PRO A 63 -6.82 9.31 2.73
N SER A 64 -6.80 9.66 4.02
CA SER A 64 -7.32 10.93 4.51
C SER A 64 -6.35 11.58 5.50
N ALA A 65 -6.39 12.91 5.57
CA ALA A 65 -5.59 13.66 6.54
C ALA A 65 -5.94 13.30 7.98
N MET A 66 -7.21 13.01 8.27
CA MET A 66 -7.68 12.58 9.59
C MET A 66 -7.07 11.24 10.00
N ALA A 67 -7.01 10.28 9.08
CA ALA A 67 -6.39 8.98 9.35
C ALA A 67 -4.87 9.11 9.59
N ILE A 68 -4.19 9.93 8.79
CA ILE A 68 -2.75 10.20 8.97
C ILE A 68 -2.51 10.87 10.32
N LEU A 69 -3.32 11.87 10.69
CA LEU A 69 -3.22 12.53 11.98
C LEU A 69 -3.39 11.53 13.15
N ALA A 70 -4.38 10.66 13.07
CA ALA A 70 -4.62 9.64 14.08
C ALA A 70 -3.46 8.65 14.23
N LEU A 71 -2.86 8.23 13.10
CA LEU A 71 -1.71 7.32 13.11
C LEU A 71 -0.44 7.95 13.69
N THR A 72 -0.22 9.25 13.44
CA THR A 72 1.02 9.95 13.84
C THR A 72 0.94 10.57 15.24
N GLN A 73 -0.24 10.64 15.85
CA GLN A 73 -0.42 11.28 17.13
C GLN A 73 0.45 10.70 18.25
N ALA A 74 0.56 9.37 18.31
CA ALA A 74 1.37 8.67 19.31
C ALA A 74 2.87 8.96 19.11
N ASP A 75 3.34 8.97 17.86
CA ASP A 75 4.74 9.23 17.51
C ASP A 75 5.11 10.68 17.85
N PHE A 76 4.21 11.62 17.58
CA PHE A 76 4.42 13.03 17.92
C PHE A 76 4.50 13.22 19.44
N ALA A 77 3.57 12.60 20.20
CA ALA A 77 3.59 12.65 21.66
C ALA A 77 4.84 12.01 22.29
N ALA A 78 5.40 10.99 21.63
CA ALA A 78 6.65 10.34 22.03
C ALA A 78 7.94 11.12 21.60
N GLY A 79 7.81 12.29 20.98
CA GLY A 79 8.93 13.10 20.52
C GLY A 79 9.65 12.54 19.29
N GLN A 80 9.00 11.69 18.51
CA GLN A 80 9.56 11.03 17.30
C GLN A 80 9.37 11.88 16.02
N ALA A 81 8.91 13.12 16.16
CA ALA A 81 8.82 14.03 15.02
C ALA A 81 10.20 14.32 14.42
N LEU A 82 10.28 14.26 13.10
CA LEU A 82 11.50 14.53 12.34
C LEU A 82 11.49 15.96 11.77
N PRO A 83 12.66 16.55 11.50
CA PRO A 83 12.73 17.83 10.78
C PRO A 83 12.04 17.75 9.43
N ALA A 84 11.31 18.80 9.04
CA ALA A 84 10.55 18.83 7.79
C ALA A 84 11.42 18.57 6.54
N GLY A 85 12.67 18.98 6.56
CA GLY A 85 13.62 18.74 5.47
C GLY A 85 14.00 17.27 5.24
N THR A 86 13.72 16.39 6.22
CA THR A 86 13.96 14.94 6.11
C THR A 86 12.71 14.16 5.68
N ALA A 87 11.56 14.82 5.58
CA ALA A 87 10.33 14.20 5.15
C ALA A 87 10.40 13.90 3.65
N MET A 88 10.38 12.61 3.30
CA MET A 88 10.48 12.15 1.92
C MET A 88 9.32 11.19 1.61
N PRO A 89 8.73 11.27 0.39
CA PRO A 89 7.78 10.25 -0.07
C PRO A 89 8.44 8.89 -0.22
N ILE A 90 7.66 7.84 -0.06
CA ILE A 90 8.10 6.48 -0.42
C ILE A 90 7.87 6.29 -1.92
N TYR A 91 8.95 6.21 -2.68
CA TYR A 91 8.90 6.00 -4.13
C TYR A 91 8.91 4.51 -4.43
N VAL A 92 7.73 3.94 -4.71
CA VAL A 92 7.57 2.51 -5.00
C VAL A 92 7.68 2.18 -6.50
N ARG A 93 7.64 3.20 -7.36
CA ARG A 93 7.85 3.07 -8.81
C ARG A 93 9.00 3.99 -9.24
N ASN A 94 10.08 3.37 -9.74
CA ASN A 94 11.26 4.11 -10.20
C ASN A 94 11.06 4.80 -11.55
N ARG A 95 10.05 4.35 -12.32
CA ARG A 95 9.81 4.83 -13.67
C ARG A 95 8.32 4.96 -13.94
N VAL A 96 7.86 6.19 -14.13
CA VAL A 96 6.44 6.52 -14.36
C VAL A 96 6.14 6.95 -15.80
N ALA A 97 7.17 7.20 -16.61
CA ALA A 97 7.03 7.61 -18.00
C ALA A 97 8.19 7.12 -18.86
N LEU A 98 7.91 6.85 -20.12
CA LEU A 98 8.94 6.58 -21.12
C LEU A 98 9.56 7.90 -21.60
N LYS A 99 10.86 7.90 -21.86
CA LYS A 99 11.52 8.97 -22.61
C LYS A 99 11.00 8.97 -24.04
N THR A 100 11.04 10.12 -24.71
CA THR A 100 10.54 10.25 -26.09
C THR A 100 11.15 9.21 -27.03
N ALA A 101 12.46 9.06 -27.01
CA ALA A 101 13.17 8.06 -27.82
C ALA A 101 12.71 6.61 -27.58
N GLU A 102 12.24 6.29 -26.39
CA GLU A 102 11.76 4.95 -26.04
C GLU A 102 10.33 4.72 -26.53
N ARG A 103 9.50 5.76 -26.58
CA ARG A 103 8.17 5.70 -27.20
C ARG A 103 8.27 5.48 -28.70
N GLU A 104 9.21 6.20 -29.35
CA GLU A 104 9.48 6.04 -30.78
C GLU A 104 9.96 4.62 -31.13
N LEU A 105 10.64 3.95 -30.21
CA LEU A 105 11.05 2.55 -30.33
C LEU A 105 9.98 1.52 -29.96
N GLY A 106 8.74 1.97 -29.68
CA GLY A 106 7.63 1.11 -29.34
C GLY A 106 7.74 0.38 -28.00
N LYS A 107 8.59 0.88 -27.07
CA LYS A 107 8.70 0.30 -25.73
C LYS A 107 7.46 0.63 -24.88
N SER A 108 7.07 -0.27 -23.99
CA SER A 108 6.04 -0.10 -22.98
C SER A 108 6.64 -0.09 -21.56
N LEU A 109 5.90 0.48 -20.61
CA LEU A 109 6.25 0.41 -19.18
C LEU A 109 5.95 -0.97 -18.61
#